data_f483be8c91c66fc22a32e10245714ed7
#
_entry.id   f483be8c91c66fc22a32e10245714ed7
#
_cell.length_a   1.000
_cell.length_b   1.000
_cell.length_c   1.000
_cell.angle_alpha   90.00
_cell.angle_beta   90.00
_cell.angle_gamma   90.00
#
_symmetry.space_group_name_H-M   'P 1'
#
loop_
_entity.id
_entity.type
_entity.pdbx_description
1 polymer ?
#
loop_
_entity_poly.entity_id
_entity_poly.type
_entity_poly.pdbx_seq_one_letter_code
_entity_poly.pdbx_strand_id
1 'polypeptide(L)'
;KAKHAASISGYPAIADDSGLCVESLNGAPGIKSARYAGENSSDAENNLKLLESLENKTQRNAAFVACLVFFDPNSDEDPLSAEGRLEGEIARDSKGKDGFGYDPIFLISDENKTLAELGKDYKNKNSHRAKATKILLNKLLKEK
;
A
#
# COMPACT_ATOMS: atom_id res chain seq x y z
N LYS A 1 0.62 -0.45 -16.44
CA LYS A 1 0.59 -1.88 -16.01
C LYS A 1 -0.71 -2.55 -16.51
N ALA A 2 -1.93 -2.14 -16.08
CA ALA A 2 -3.20 -2.75 -16.47
C ALA A 2 -3.37 -2.83 -17.99
N LYS A 3 -3.24 -1.70 -18.70
CA LYS A 3 -3.34 -1.64 -20.16
C LYS A 3 -2.37 -2.59 -20.87
N HIS A 4 -1.12 -2.69 -20.39
CA HIS A 4 -0.13 -3.61 -20.96
C HIS A 4 -0.53 -5.07 -20.77
N ALA A 5 -0.96 -5.46 -19.55
CA ALA A 5 -1.42 -6.81 -19.28
C ALA A 5 -2.65 -7.19 -20.14
N ALA A 6 -3.63 -6.29 -20.21
CA ALA A 6 -4.84 -6.48 -21.02
C ALA A 6 -4.54 -6.60 -22.53
N SER A 7 -3.62 -5.76 -23.05
CA SER A 7 -3.21 -5.80 -24.46
C SER A 7 -2.54 -7.12 -24.86
N ILE A 8 -1.83 -7.77 -23.93
CA ILE A 8 -1.18 -9.07 -24.19
C ILE A 8 -2.18 -10.22 -24.04
N SER A 9 -3.02 -10.19 -23.02
CA SER A 9 -3.94 -11.28 -22.70
C SER A 9 -5.24 -11.27 -23.52
N GLY A 10 -5.65 -10.10 -24.01
CA GLY A 10 -6.97 -9.89 -24.63
C GLY A 10 -8.13 -9.85 -23.62
N TYR A 11 -7.85 -9.89 -22.31
CA TYR A 11 -8.83 -9.86 -21.24
C TYR A 11 -8.73 -8.59 -20.41
N PRO A 12 -9.84 -8.19 -19.73
CA PRO A 12 -9.77 -7.13 -18.73
C PRO A 12 -8.72 -7.40 -17.66
N ALA A 13 -8.01 -6.37 -17.22
CA ALA A 13 -6.95 -6.49 -16.24
C ALA A 13 -7.05 -5.42 -15.14
N ILE A 14 -6.67 -5.81 -13.93
CA ILE A 14 -6.48 -4.89 -12.81
C ILE A 14 -4.99 -4.82 -12.49
N ALA A 15 -4.47 -3.62 -12.34
CA ALA A 15 -3.12 -3.39 -11.79
C ALA A 15 -3.22 -2.73 -10.42
N ASP A 16 -2.37 -3.19 -9.50
CA ASP A 16 -2.14 -2.61 -8.17
C ASP A 16 -0.76 -1.95 -8.15
N ASP A 17 -0.72 -0.69 -7.72
CA ASP A 17 0.50 0.03 -7.41
C ASP A 17 0.35 0.62 -6.01
N SER A 18 0.99 -0.01 -5.04
CA SER A 18 0.88 0.34 -3.63
C SER A 18 2.24 0.67 -3.05
N GLY A 19 2.25 1.59 -2.09
CA GLY A 19 3.46 1.99 -1.39
C GLY A 19 3.18 2.60 -0.03
N LEU A 20 4.24 2.70 0.77
CA LEU A 20 4.27 3.42 2.02
C LEU A 20 4.83 4.82 1.79
N CYS A 21 4.13 5.83 2.24
CA CYS A 21 4.55 7.23 2.17
C CYS A 21 4.73 7.78 3.59
N VAL A 22 5.91 8.34 3.89
CA VAL A 22 6.23 8.95 5.19
C VAL A 22 6.40 10.45 5.00
N GLU A 23 5.64 11.25 5.75
CA GLU A 23 5.59 12.71 5.56
C GLU A 23 6.95 13.36 5.76
N SER A 24 7.63 13.06 6.86
CA SER A 24 8.94 13.65 7.20
C SER A 24 10.09 13.20 6.27
N LEU A 25 9.82 12.26 5.36
CA LEU A 25 10.72 11.81 4.31
C LEU A 25 10.24 12.22 2.90
N ASN A 26 9.40 13.26 2.81
CA ASN A 26 8.84 13.76 1.55
C ASN A 26 8.15 12.67 0.72
N GLY A 27 7.45 11.76 1.39
CA GLY A 27 6.72 10.66 0.78
C GLY A 27 7.55 9.39 0.48
N ALA A 28 8.85 9.38 0.79
CA ALA A 28 9.62 8.14 0.68
C ALA A 28 9.14 7.11 1.73
N PRO A 29 9.27 5.79 1.46
CA PRO A 29 9.78 5.12 0.26
C PRO A 29 8.89 5.21 -0.99
N GLY A 30 7.59 5.43 -0.89
CA GLY A 30 6.66 5.61 -2.01
C GLY A 30 6.70 4.44 -3.00
N ILE A 31 6.93 4.72 -4.28
CA ILE A 31 7.01 3.71 -5.35
C ILE A 31 8.18 2.73 -5.18
N LYS A 32 9.16 3.06 -4.34
CA LYS A 32 10.31 2.21 -4.02
C LYS A 32 10.09 1.32 -2.79
N SER A 33 8.86 1.25 -2.26
CA SER A 33 8.58 0.55 -1.00
C SER A 33 9.10 -0.89 -0.96
N ALA A 34 8.95 -1.64 -2.06
CA ALA A 34 9.42 -3.03 -2.12
C ALA A 34 10.94 -3.19 -2.21
N ARG A 35 11.67 -2.11 -2.54
CA ARG A 35 13.13 -2.11 -2.75
C ARG A 35 13.81 -0.89 -2.14
N TYR A 36 13.31 -0.44 -1.01
CA TYR A 36 13.80 0.79 -0.37
C TYR A 36 15.26 0.68 0.08
N ALA A 37 15.67 -0.49 0.57
CA ALA A 37 17.07 -0.77 0.93
C ALA A 37 17.94 -1.24 -0.26
N GLY A 38 17.34 -1.57 -1.41
CA GLY A 38 18.02 -2.04 -2.62
C GLY A 38 17.13 -2.96 -3.45
N GLU A 39 17.52 -3.25 -4.69
CA GLU A 39 16.69 -4.00 -5.67
C GLU A 39 16.28 -5.41 -5.18
N ASN A 40 17.10 -6.07 -4.37
CA ASN A 40 16.83 -7.41 -3.84
C ASN A 40 16.69 -7.43 -2.31
N SER A 41 16.33 -6.30 -1.72
CA SER A 41 16.18 -6.19 -0.27
C SER A 41 14.98 -6.97 0.25
N SER A 42 15.17 -7.60 1.40
CA SER A 42 14.11 -8.22 2.21
C SER A 42 13.25 -7.15 2.90
N ASP A 43 12.08 -7.57 3.38
CA ASP A 43 11.21 -6.72 4.20
C ASP A 43 11.95 -6.22 5.46
N ALA A 44 12.76 -7.08 6.08
CA ALA A 44 13.54 -6.71 7.26
C ALA A 44 14.58 -5.61 6.98
N GLU A 45 15.29 -5.70 5.85
CA GLU A 45 16.25 -4.67 5.43
C GLU A 45 15.56 -3.35 5.07
N ASN A 46 14.40 -3.40 4.41
CA ASN A 46 13.60 -2.22 4.12
C ASN A 46 13.09 -1.54 5.41
N ASN A 47 12.62 -2.33 6.37
CA ASN A 47 12.19 -1.85 7.68
C ASN A 47 13.33 -1.20 8.46
N LEU A 48 14.49 -1.85 8.51
CA LEU A 48 15.68 -1.32 9.19
C LEU A 48 16.07 0.03 8.59
N LYS A 49 16.22 0.11 7.28
CA LYS A 49 16.58 1.36 6.59
C LYS A 49 15.56 2.48 6.87
N LEU A 50 14.27 2.16 6.93
CA LEU A 50 13.25 3.15 7.23
C LEU A 50 13.36 3.66 8.66
N LEU A 51 13.58 2.77 9.64
CA LEU A 51 13.78 3.13 11.03
C LEU A 51 15.02 4.00 11.22
N GLU A 52 16.14 3.67 10.57
CA GLU A 52 17.38 4.48 10.56
C GLU A 52 17.13 5.87 9.96
N SER A 53 16.40 5.96 8.85
CA SER A 53 16.05 7.23 8.20
C SER A 53 15.20 8.14 9.10
N LEU A 54 14.53 7.56 10.10
CA LEU A 54 13.65 8.26 11.05
C LEU A 54 14.23 8.38 12.48
N GLU A 55 15.49 8.00 12.70
CA GLU A 55 16.09 7.97 14.04
C GLU A 55 15.98 9.32 14.75
N ASN A 56 16.27 10.41 14.05
CA ASN A 56 16.24 11.77 14.58
C ASN A 56 14.96 12.54 14.21
N LYS A 57 13.91 11.84 13.76
CA LYS A 57 12.63 12.45 13.41
C LYS A 57 11.60 12.24 14.52
N THR A 58 10.97 13.33 14.95
CA THR A 58 9.83 13.29 15.88
C THR A 58 8.53 13.06 15.14
N GLN A 59 8.38 13.65 13.95
CA GLN A 59 7.22 13.44 13.10
C GLN A 59 7.36 12.14 12.32
N ARG A 60 6.46 11.22 12.60
CA ARG A 60 6.51 9.85 12.06
C ARG A 60 5.23 9.46 11.29
N ASN A 61 4.38 10.45 10.97
CA ASN A 61 3.15 10.23 10.22
C ASN A 61 3.44 9.56 8.88
N ALA A 62 2.65 8.57 8.58
CA ALA A 62 2.79 7.77 7.37
C ALA A 62 1.42 7.29 6.87
N ALA A 63 1.35 6.96 5.59
CA ALA A 63 0.19 6.33 5.01
C ALA A 63 0.60 5.21 4.05
N PHE A 64 -0.07 4.07 4.13
CA PHE A 64 -0.12 3.15 3.01
C PHE A 64 -1.09 3.68 1.97
N VAL A 65 -0.66 3.70 0.73
CA VAL A 65 -1.47 4.15 -0.41
C VAL A 65 -1.55 3.02 -1.42
N ALA A 66 -2.76 2.71 -1.91
CA ALA A 66 -2.99 1.80 -3.03
C ALA A 66 -3.67 2.55 -4.16
N CYS A 67 -3.17 2.40 -5.37
CA CYS A 67 -3.82 2.83 -6.59
C CYS A 67 -4.15 1.60 -7.43
N LEU A 68 -5.43 1.30 -7.58
CA LEU A 68 -5.93 0.24 -8.46
C LEU A 68 -6.39 0.84 -9.78
N VAL A 69 -6.03 0.20 -10.88
CA VAL A 69 -6.48 0.59 -12.22
C VAL A 69 -7.07 -0.63 -12.91
N PHE A 70 -8.33 -0.53 -13.30
CA PHE A 70 -9.00 -1.50 -14.17
C PHE A 70 -8.96 -1.00 -15.62
N PHE A 71 -8.70 -1.89 -16.56
CA PHE A 71 -8.74 -1.63 -17.98
C PHE A 71 -9.32 -2.83 -18.73
N ASP A 72 -10.32 -2.57 -19.57
CA ASP A 72 -10.90 -3.55 -20.49
C ASP A 72 -10.46 -3.22 -21.92
N PRO A 73 -9.72 -4.11 -22.62
CA PRO A 73 -9.27 -3.87 -23.98
C PRO A 73 -10.39 -3.94 -25.02
N ASN A 74 -11.57 -4.42 -24.64
CA ASN A 74 -12.74 -4.57 -25.52
C ASN A 74 -13.80 -3.48 -25.28
N SER A 75 -13.53 -2.54 -24.39
CA SER A 75 -14.38 -1.37 -24.11
C SER A 75 -13.77 -0.11 -24.70
N ASP A 76 -14.61 0.78 -25.20
CA ASP A 76 -14.22 2.13 -25.64
C ASP A 76 -14.12 3.12 -24.45
N GLU A 77 -14.38 2.68 -23.23
CA GLU A 77 -14.35 3.50 -22.03
C GLU A 77 -12.92 3.71 -21.52
N ASP A 78 -12.71 4.84 -20.85
CA ASP A 78 -11.45 5.15 -20.20
C ASP A 78 -11.16 4.19 -19.03
N PRO A 79 -9.88 3.94 -18.69
CA PRO A 79 -9.53 3.12 -17.55
C PRO A 79 -10.12 3.66 -16.24
N LEU A 80 -10.73 2.79 -15.45
CA LEU A 80 -11.18 3.15 -14.11
C LEU A 80 -10.04 3.09 -13.11
N SER A 81 -9.93 4.09 -12.26
CA SER A 81 -8.95 4.12 -11.17
C SER A 81 -9.61 4.32 -9.82
N ALA A 82 -9.00 3.75 -8.79
CA ALA A 82 -9.41 3.93 -7.41
C ALA A 82 -8.18 4.01 -6.49
N GLU A 83 -8.20 4.98 -5.59
CA GLU A 83 -7.17 5.14 -4.57
C GLU A 83 -7.75 4.80 -3.19
N GLY A 84 -6.97 4.10 -2.39
CA GLY A 84 -7.27 3.82 -0.99
C GLY A 84 -6.08 4.17 -0.12
N ARG A 85 -6.34 4.72 1.08
CA ARG A 85 -5.32 5.13 2.04
C ARG A 85 -5.60 4.55 3.42
N LEU A 86 -4.54 4.15 4.09
CA LEU A 86 -4.55 3.78 5.51
C LEU A 86 -3.53 4.66 6.22
N GLU A 87 -4.02 5.58 7.02
CA GLU A 87 -3.18 6.50 7.81
C GLU A 87 -2.68 5.81 9.07
N GLY A 88 -1.49 6.20 9.52
CA GLY A 88 -0.85 5.71 10.72
C GLY A 88 0.48 6.40 10.96
N GLU A 89 1.33 5.76 11.76
CA GLU A 89 2.65 6.26 12.11
C GLU A 89 3.71 5.15 12.01
N ILE A 90 4.96 5.52 11.78
CA ILE A 90 6.06 4.56 11.88
C ILE A 90 6.48 4.42 13.35
N ALA A 91 6.30 3.23 13.90
CA ALA A 91 6.75 2.88 15.25
C ALA A 91 8.26 3.04 15.41
N ARG A 92 8.75 3.12 16.65
CA ARG A 92 10.19 3.16 16.91
C ARG A 92 10.84 1.79 16.82
N ASP A 93 10.06 0.76 17.14
CA ASP A 93 10.52 -0.63 17.16
C ASP A 93 9.54 -1.52 16.39
N SER A 94 10.05 -2.61 15.85
CA SER A 94 9.26 -3.63 15.17
C SER A 94 8.49 -4.46 16.19
N LYS A 95 7.17 -4.66 15.97
CA LYS A 95 6.28 -5.47 16.81
C LYS A 95 5.36 -6.33 15.96
N GLY A 96 5.05 -7.52 16.47
CA GLY A 96 4.21 -8.50 15.77
C GLY A 96 4.99 -9.34 14.77
N LYS A 97 4.36 -10.42 14.29
CA LYS A 97 4.98 -11.39 13.38
C LYS A 97 4.15 -11.63 12.13
N ASP A 98 2.92 -11.14 12.10
CA ASP A 98 2.01 -11.36 11.00
C ASP A 98 2.19 -10.31 9.89
N GLY A 99 1.70 -10.64 8.70
CA GLY A 99 1.73 -9.73 7.56
C GLY A 99 3.03 -9.78 6.77
N PHE A 100 3.34 -8.69 6.09
CA PHE A 100 4.50 -8.54 5.21
C PHE A 100 4.90 -7.05 5.08
N GLY A 101 6.04 -6.81 4.46
CA GLY A 101 6.52 -5.45 4.21
C GLY A 101 6.74 -4.67 5.50
N TYR A 102 6.13 -3.50 5.59
CA TYR A 102 6.28 -2.58 6.72
C TYR A 102 5.25 -2.80 7.85
N ASP A 103 4.43 -3.86 7.81
CA ASP A 103 3.42 -4.14 8.84
C ASP A 103 3.96 -4.15 10.27
N PRO A 104 5.18 -4.70 10.56
CA PRO A 104 5.72 -4.72 11.91
C PRO A 104 6.10 -3.36 12.49
N ILE A 105 6.26 -2.34 11.65
CA ILE A 105 6.62 -0.97 12.06
C ILE A 105 5.54 0.06 11.75
N PHE A 106 4.41 -0.35 11.15
CA PHE A 106 3.29 0.55 10.87
C PHE A 106 2.26 0.51 11.98
N LEU A 107 2.22 1.56 12.79
CA LEU A 107 1.36 1.71 13.96
C LEU A 107 0.01 2.31 13.56
N ILE A 108 -1.07 1.70 14.01
CA ILE A 108 -2.42 2.27 13.98
C ILE A 108 -2.65 2.97 15.31
N SER A 109 -2.67 4.29 15.30
CA SER A 109 -2.66 5.11 16.51
C SER A 109 -3.88 4.85 17.41
N ASP A 110 -5.08 4.72 16.82
CA ASP A 110 -6.33 4.45 17.57
C ASP A 110 -6.31 3.07 18.27
N GLU A 111 -5.61 2.09 17.69
CA GLU A 111 -5.49 0.74 18.24
C GLU A 111 -4.27 0.58 19.16
N ASN A 112 -3.32 1.53 19.08
CA ASN A 112 -2.02 1.47 19.74
C ASN A 112 -1.27 0.15 19.46
N LYS A 113 -1.41 -0.37 18.25
CA LYS A 113 -0.83 -1.64 17.76
C LYS A 113 -0.33 -1.48 16.34
N THR A 114 0.71 -2.24 16.00
CA THR A 114 1.16 -2.35 14.61
C THR A 114 0.19 -3.20 13.78
N LEU A 115 0.26 -3.06 12.46
CA LEU A 115 -0.52 -3.92 11.55
C LEU A 115 -0.19 -5.40 11.71
N ALA A 116 1.08 -5.72 12.05
CA ALA A 116 1.50 -7.09 12.33
C ALA A 116 0.93 -7.63 13.64
N GLU A 117 0.62 -6.78 14.62
CA GLU A 117 -0.07 -7.17 15.85
C GLU A 117 -1.59 -7.29 15.66
N LEU A 118 -2.18 -6.47 14.80
CA LEU A 118 -3.62 -6.48 14.50
C LEU A 118 -4.02 -7.65 13.58
N GLY A 119 -3.10 -8.12 12.75
CA GLY A 119 -3.26 -9.31 11.96
C GLY A 119 -4.13 -9.17 10.71
N LYS A 120 -4.38 -10.31 10.08
CA LYS A 120 -4.98 -10.41 8.75
C LYS A 120 -6.42 -9.89 8.70
N ASP A 121 -7.24 -10.20 9.71
CA ASP A 121 -8.66 -9.82 9.70
C ASP A 121 -8.86 -8.31 9.76
N TYR A 122 -8.04 -7.62 10.53
CA TYR A 122 -8.02 -6.16 10.55
C TYR A 122 -7.64 -5.58 9.18
N LYS A 123 -6.57 -6.09 8.57
CA LYS A 123 -6.09 -5.65 7.24
C LYS A 123 -7.13 -5.88 6.15
N ASN A 124 -7.80 -7.03 6.15
CA ASN A 124 -8.83 -7.36 5.16
C ASN A 124 -10.00 -6.35 5.14
N LYS A 125 -10.30 -5.74 6.29
CA LYS A 125 -11.38 -4.76 6.43
C LYS A 125 -10.92 -3.31 6.23
N ASN A 126 -9.74 -2.96 6.68
CA ASN A 126 -9.31 -1.57 6.89
C ASN A 126 -8.14 -1.13 6.02
N SER A 127 -7.45 -2.04 5.34
CA SER A 127 -6.25 -1.71 4.59
C SER A 127 -6.52 -0.75 3.42
N HIS A 128 -5.46 -0.07 2.97
CA HIS A 128 -5.46 0.75 1.77
C HIS A 128 -6.02 0.00 0.56
N ARG A 129 -5.61 -1.27 0.36
CA ARG A 129 -6.12 -2.13 -0.73
C ARG A 129 -7.61 -2.45 -0.57
N ALA A 130 -8.07 -2.76 0.64
CA ALA A 130 -9.49 -3.02 0.90
C ALA A 130 -10.35 -1.80 0.55
N LYS A 131 -9.89 -0.61 0.92
CA LYS A 131 -10.56 0.66 0.60
C LYS A 131 -10.57 0.93 -0.90
N ALA A 132 -9.41 0.81 -1.58
CA ALA A 132 -9.32 0.99 -3.03
C ALA A 132 -10.19 0.00 -3.79
N THR A 133 -10.19 -1.27 -3.39
CA THR A 133 -11.03 -2.32 -4.01
C THR A 133 -12.51 -1.99 -3.90
N LYS A 134 -12.97 -1.54 -2.71
CA LYS A 134 -14.36 -1.14 -2.52
C LYS A 134 -14.77 0.03 -3.43
N ILE A 135 -13.89 1.01 -3.58
CA ILE A 135 -14.13 2.16 -4.46
C ILE A 135 -14.18 1.71 -5.93
N LEU A 136 -13.22 0.89 -6.37
CA LEU A 136 -13.17 0.38 -7.74
C LEU A 136 -14.40 -0.45 -8.06
N LEU A 137 -14.82 -1.35 -7.17
CA LEU A 137 -16.02 -2.16 -7.33
C LEU A 137 -17.27 -1.30 -7.48
N ASN A 138 -17.43 -0.26 -6.66
CA ASN A 138 -18.55 0.66 -6.76
C ASN A 138 -18.58 1.42 -8.10
N LYS A 139 -17.44 1.75 -8.69
CA LYS A 139 -17.36 2.36 -10.03
C LYS A 139 -17.80 1.36 -11.10
N LEU A 140 -17.26 0.15 -11.08
CA LEU A 140 -17.61 -0.92 -12.02
C LEU A 140 -19.12 -1.29 -11.99
N LEU A 141 -19.77 -1.19 -10.84
CA LEU A 141 -21.21 -1.48 -10.71
C LEU A 141 -22.12 -0.33 -11.17
N LYS A 142 -21.61 0.90 -11.22
CA LYS A 142 -22.38 2.07 -11.67
C LYS A 142 -22.34 2.25 -13.20
N GLU A 143 -21.39 1.65 -13.88
CA GLU A 143 -21.23 1.70 -15.34
C GLU A 143 -22.05 0.60 -16.05
N LYS A 144 -22.78 -0.22 -15.32
CA LYS A 144 -23.76 -1.18 -15.81
C LYS A 144 -25.17 -0.63 -15.66
#